data_7f5453c6102c549d8fde071abf57efec
#
_entry.id   7f5453c6102c549d8fde071abf57efec
#
_cell.length_a   1.000
_cell.length_b   1.000
_cell.length_c   1.000
_cell.angle_alpha   90.00
_cell.angle_beta   90.00
_cell.angle_gamma   90.00
#
_symmetry.space_group_name_H-M   'P 1'
#
loop_
_entity.id
_entity.type
_entity.pdbx_description
1 polymer ?
#
loop_
_entity_poly.entity_id
_entity_poly.type
_entity_poly.pdbx_seq_one_letter_code
_entity_poly.pdbx_strand_id
1 'polypeptide(L)'
;MEQKTNGKLWGVGVGPGDPELLTLKAIRVISQADVILVPDSCKSDNVALAIAGEYVKGKEIRKVSTPMIRDQGALDRAFEEAADTVSRLLDQGKQAVFLTLGDPCVYSTYMYLHERVRSRGYAVEVVPGIPSFCAAAARLNQSLCQGSEPLLILPASHNRLELLDVPANKVLMKAGSAILELKQTLQERGELEKASMVENCTMENERVYPHMKDLEDPSGYFSLVIVKE
;
A
#
# COMPACT_ATOMS: atom_id res chain seq x y z
N MET A 1 14.89 6.17 26.90
CA MET A 1 15.56 6.96 25.84
C MET A 1 14.80 8.28 25.77
N GLU A 2 15.46 9.42 26.00
CA GLU A 2 14.83 10.73 25.82
C GLU A 2 14.49 10.97 24.36
N GLN A 3 13.28 11.49 24.09
CA GLN A 3 12.86 11.89 22.74
C GLN A 3 13.72 13.06 22.26
N LYS A 4 14.35 12.89 21.11
CA LYS A 4 15.41 13.80 20.64
C LYS A 4 14.98 15.19 20.17
N THR A 5 13.73 15.48 19.89
CA THR A 5 13.27 16.81 19.40
C THR A 5 11.73 16.91 19.32
N ASN A 6 11.20 18.11 19.02
CA ASN A 6 9.79 18.30 18.69
C ASN A 6 9.39 17.84 17.28
N GLY A 7 10.33 17.40 16.44
CA GLY A 7 10.07 16.87 15.11
C GLY A 7 9.49 15.46 15.17
N LYS A 8 8.59 15.12 14.24
CA LYS A 8 7.91 13.82 14.19
C LYS A 8 7.74 13.32 12.76
N LEU A 9 7.93 12.02 12.57
CA LEU A 9 7.61 11.32 11.33
C LEU A 9 6.23 10.68 11.44
N TRP A 10 5.39 10.96 10.46
CA TRP A 10 4.07 10.36 10.30
C TRP A 10 4.05 9.50 9.03
N GLY A 11 3.71 8.22 9.15
CA GLY A 11 3.36 7.39 8.00
C GLY A 11 1.85 7.44 7.80
N VAL A 12 1.40 8.00 6.69
CA VAL A 12 -0.02 8.26 6.47
C VAL A 12 -0.53 7.46 5.28
N GLY A 13 -1.49 6.56 5.53
CA GLY A 13 -2.25 5.88 4.51
C GLY A 13 -3.25 6.83 3.86
N VAL A 14 -3.16 6.96 2.53
CA VAL A 14 -4.08 7.82 1.76
C VAL A 14 -5.25 7.07 1.13
N GLY A 15 -5.41 5.78 1.45
CA GLY A 15 -6.44 4.97 0.82
C GLY A 15 -6.08 4.48 -0.58
N PRO A 16 -7.00 3.79 -1.27
CA PRO A 16 -6.70 3.03 -2.49
C PRO A 16 -6.72 3.84 -3.78
N GLY A 17 -7.36 5.03 -3.81
CA GLY A 17 -7.50 5.83 -5.03
C GLY A 17 -8.42 7.03 -4.88
N ASP A 18 -9.63 6.84 -4.35
CA ASP A 18 -10.61 7.89 -4.16
C ASP A 18 -10.25 8.81 -2.99
N PRO A 19 -10.11 10.13 -3.20
CA PRO A 19 -9.86 11.10 -2.13
C PRO A 19 -10.92 11.12 -1.02
N GLU A 20 -12.16 10.73 -1.28
CA GLU A 20 -13.22 10.63 -0.26
C GLU A 20 -12.97 9.50 0.75
N LEU A 21 -12.07 8.56 0.42
CA LEU A 21 -11.63 7.49 1.31
C LEU A 21 -10.44 7.89 2.21
N LEU A 22 -10.01 9.15 2.18
CA LEU A 22 -9.08 9.70 3.18
C LEU A 22 -9.75 9.73 4.56
N THR A 23 -9.04 9.25 5.56
CA THR A 23 -9.53 9.40 6.93
C THR A 23 -9.41 10.86 7.41
N LEU A 24 -10.31 11.30 8.27
CA LEU A 24 -10.22 12.64 8.87
C LEU A 24 -8.90 12.89 9.59
N LYS A 25 -8.30 11.84 10.18
CA LYS A 25 -6.98 11.93 10.82
C LYS A 25 -5.89 12.13 9.77
N ALA A 26 -5.95 11.44 8.62
CA ALA A 26 -5.01 11.61 7.52
C ALA A 26 -5.04 13.05 6.99
N ILE A 27 -6.23 13.59 6.69
CA ILE A 27 -6.41 14.97 6.25
C ILE A 27 -5.78 15.94 7.24
N ARG A 28 -6.09 15.82 8.52
CA ARG A 28 -5.56 16.70 9.56
C ARG A 28 -4.03 16.65 9.62
N VAL A 29 -3.44 15.46 9.63
CA VAL A 29 -1.99 15.27 9.75
C VAL A 29 -1.28 15.79 8.50
N ILE A 30 -1.79 15.51 7.30
CA ILE A 30 -1.26 16.04 6.04
C ILE A 30 -1.32 17.57 6.04
N SER A 31 -2.45 18.16 6.45
CA SER A 31 -2.64 19.61 6.49
C SER A 31 -1.67 20.30 7.46
N GLN A 32 -1.28 19.66 8.54
CA GLN A 32 -0.36 20.18 9.56
C GLN A 32 1.12 19.90 9.24
N ALA A 33 1.43 19.14 8.18
CA ALA A 33 2.81 18.80 7.81
C ALA A 33 3.62 20.01 7.35
N ASP A 34 4.89 20.07 7.74
CA ASP A 34 5.88 21.00 7.20
C ASP A 34 6.48 20.49 5.89
N VAL A 35 6.60 19.14 5.78
CA VAL A 35 7.15 18.48 4.60
C VAL A 35 6.43 17.19 4.30
N ILE A 36 6.14 16.98 3.02
CA ILE A 36 5.56 15.74 2.51
C ILE A 36 6.68 14.90 1.89
N LEU A 37 6.76 13.66 2.31
CA LEU A 37 7.71 12.67 1.81
C LEU A 37 6.99 11.66 0.92
N VAL A 38 7.57 11.36 -0.22
CA VAL A 38 7.09 10.33 -1.15
C VAL A 38 8.26 9.46 -1.60
N PRO A 39 8.03 8.17 -1.91
CA PRO A 39 9.05 7.33 -2.53
C PRO A 39 9.59 7.95 -3.82
N ASP A 40 10.83 7.70 -4.23
CA ASP A 40 11.41 8.22 -5.47
C ASP A 40 11.24 7.27 -6.67
N SER A 41 10.70 6.08 -6.45
CA SER A 41 10.88 4.93 -7.33
C SER A 41 9.64 4.43 -8.06
N CYS A 42 8.44 4.96 -7.86
CA CYS A 42 7.22 4.34 -8.37
C CYS A 42 6.18 5.28 -9.00
N LYS A 43 5.44 4.71 -9.97
CA LYS A 43 4.19 5.31 -10.48
C LYS A 43 3.16 5.56 -9.35
N SER A 44 3.23 4.78 -8.26
CA SER A 44 2.40 4.94 -7.06
C SER A 44 2.61 6.25 -6.30
N ASP A 45 3.77 6.91 -6.47
CA ASP A 45 4.09 8.16 -5.77
C ASP A 45 3.20 9.30 -6.26
N ASN A 46 2.99 9.34 -7.57
CA ASN A 46 2.09 10.33 -8.16
C ASN A 46 0.63 10.07 -7.74
N VAL A 47 0.25 8.78 -7.55
CA VAL A 47 -1.10 8.41 -7.11
C VAL A 47 -1.33 8.86 -5.68
N ALA A 48 -0.41 8.59 -4.75
CA ALA A 48 -0.56 9.03 -3.36
C ALA A 48 -0.63 10.56 -3.22
N LEU A 49 0.17 11.30 -4.01
CA LEU A 49 0.09 12.75 -4.07
C LEU A 49 -1.23 13.23 -4.69
N ALA A 50 -1.73 12.57 -5.74
CA ALA A 50 -3.00 12.91 -6.37
C ALA A 50 -4.17 12.73 -5.41
N ILE A 51 -4.18 11.62 -4.64
CA ILE A 51 -5.20 11.36 -3.61
C ILE A 51 -5.15 12.43 -2.51
N ALA A 52 -3.95 12.77 -2.03
CA ALA A 52 -3.78 13.82 -1.02
C ALA A 52 -4.14 15.23 -1.56
N GLY A 53 -4.08 15.45 -2.88
CA GLY A 53 -4.64 16.54 -3.65
C GLY A 53 -4.45 17.93 -3.02
N GLU A 54 -5.57 18.53 -2.60
CA GLU A 54 -5.58 19.89 -2.04
C GLU A 54 -4.81 20.02 -0.74
N TYR A 55 -4.73 18.96 0.07
CA TYR A 55 -4.10 18.98 1.39
C TYR A 55 -2.57 19.11 1.33
N VAL A 56 -1.96 18.85 0.17
CA VAL A 56 -0.52 18.99 -0.06
C VAL A 56 -0.14 20.27 -0.82
N LYS A 57 -1.12 21.08 -1.27
CA LYS A 57 -0.87 22.32 -2.01
C LYS A 57 -0.01 23.28 -1.19
N GLY A 58 1.05 23.81 -1.82
CA GLY A 58 1.96 24.77 -1.20
C GLY A 58 2.93 24.19 -0.17
N LYS A 59 2.93 22.88 0.04
CA LYS A 59 3.87 22.21 0.93
C LYS A 59 5.16 21.83 0.22
N GLU A 60 6.24 21.78 0.99
CA GLU A 60 7.51 21.20 0.52
C GLU A 60 7.31 19.70 0.28
N ILE A 61 7.60 19.23 -0.94
CA ILE A 61 7.55 17.81 -1.30
C ILE A 61 8.97 17.31 -1.50
N ARG A 62 9.36 16.24 -0.81
CA ARG A 62 10.65 15.58 -0.96
C ARG A 62 10.50 14.12 -1.34
N LYS A 63 11.27 13.71 -2.33
CA LYS A 63 11.45 12.31 -2.66
C LYS A 63 12.46 11.67 -1.73
N VAL A 64 12.16 10.45 -1.30
CA VAL A 64 13.00 9.65 -0.41
C VAL A 64 13.22 8.29 -1.06
N SER A 65 14.47 7.85 -1.14
CA SER A 65 14.78 6.57 -1.77
C SER A 65 14.25 5.40 -0.95
N THR A 66 13.32 4.70 -1.51
CA THR A 66 12.70 3.48 -0.92
C THR A 66 12.55 2.42 -2.01
N PRO A 67 13.67 1.92 -2.57
CA PRO A 67 13.64 1.05 -3.73
C PRO A 67 13.01 -0.31 -3.41
N MET A 68 12.33 -0.89 -4.41
CA MET A 68 11.82 -2.25 -4.37
C MET A 68 12.78 -3.18 -5.13
N ILE A 69 13.91 -3.52 -4.52
CA ILE A 69 14.96 -4.37 -5.09
C ILE A 69 15.15 -5.64 -4.26
N ARG A 70 15.71 -6.69 -4.89
CA ARG A 70 15.94 -7.98 -4.21
C ARG A 70 17.27 -8.04 -3.43
N ASP A 71 18.23 -7.18 -3.78
CA ASP A 71 19.52 -7.11 -3.09
C ASP A 71 19.34 -6.48 -1.71
N GLN A 72 19.42 -7.29 -0.66
CA GLN A 72 19.20 -6.87 0.71
C GLN A 72 20.22 -5.80 1.15
N GLY A 73 21.47 -5.93 0.74
CA GLY A 73 22.52 -4.97 1.13
C GLY A 73 22.31 -3.59 0.49
N ALA A 74 21.87 -3.55 -0.77
CA ALA A 74 21.53 -2.30 -1.44
C ALA A 74 20.24 -1.69 -0.85
N LEU A 75 19.28 -2.54 -0.51
CA LEU A 75 18.03 -2.13 0.14
C LEU A 75 18.31 -1.47 1.50
N ASP A 76 19.14 -2.11 2.34
CA ASP A 76 19.49 -1.59 3.66
C ASP A 76 20.22 -0.25 3.57
N ARG A 77 21.18 -0.09 2.65
CA ARG A 77 21.87 1.20 2.43
C ARG A 77 20.89 2.31 2.02
N ALA A 78 19.98 2.03 1.07
CA ALA A 78 19.01 3.02 0.62
C ALA A 78 18.09 3.48 1.77
N PHE A 79 17.63 2.57 2.61
CA PHE A 79 16.79 2.92 3.76
C PHE A 79 17.57 3.63 4.88
N GLU A 80 18.87 3.36 5.05
CA GLU A 80 19.72 4.14 5.98
C GLU A 80 19.88 5.59 5.48
N GLU A 81 20.16 5.81 4.19
CA GLU A 81 20.23 7.14 3.58
C GLU A 81 18.90 7.90 3.67
N ALA A 82 17.78 7.17 3.46
CA ALA A 82 16.45 7.71 3.66
C ALA A 82 16.22 8.16 5.09
N ALA A 83 16.60 7.32 6.06
CA ALA A 83 16.49 7.63 7.48
C ALA A 83 17.38 8.81 7.89
N ASP A 84 18.59 8.96 7.31
CA ASP A 84 19.45 10.12 7.52
C ASP A 84 18.79 11.41 7.03
N THR A 85 18.16 11.34 5.85
CA THR A 85 17.45 12.48 5.26
C THR A 85 16.26 12.90 6.14
N VAL A 86 15.49 11.95 6.61
CA VAL A 86 14.36 12.21 7.51
C VAL A 86 14.85 12.72 8.85
N SER A 87 15.89 12.12 9.45
CA SER A 87 16.46 12.57 10.72
C SER A 87 16.85 14.03 10.70
N ARG A 88 17.51 14.51 9.63
CA ARG A 88 17.87 15.93 9.46
C ARG A 88 16.65 16.87 9.46
N LEU A 89 15.50 16.43 8.95
CA LEU A 89 14.26 17.21 9.00
C LEU A 89 13.70 17.25 10.43
N LEU A 90 13.73 16.12 11.11
CA LEU A 90 13.22 16.01 12.48
C LEU A 90 14.10 16.78 13.48
N ASP A 91 15.42 16.83 13.26
CA ASP A 91 16.36 17.67 14.05
C ASP A 91 16.04 19.17 13.93
N GLN A 92 15.43 19.60 12.82
CA GLN A 92 14.91 20.96 12.62
C GLN A 92 13.53 21.18 13.26
N GLY A 93 12.98 20.20 13.98
CA GLY A 93 11.66 20.27 14.59
C GLY A 93 10.50 20.06 13.61
N LYS A 94 10.74 19.67 12.35
CA LYS A 94 9.69 19.55 11.33
C LYS A 94 8.75 18.37 11.56
N GLN A 95 7.48 18.58 11.22
CA GLN A 95 6.47 17.53 11.09
C GLN A 95 6.57 16.96 9.66
N ALA A 96 7.16 15.77 9.52
CA ALA A 96 7.35 15.09 8.24
C ALA A 96 6.27 14.03 8.04
N VAL A 97 5.57 14.07 6.91
CA VAL A 97 4.51 13.12 6.55
C VAL A 97 4.94 12.30 5.34
N PHE A 98 5.07 10.98 5.53
CA PHE A 98 5.30 10.05 4.42
C PHE A 98 3.97 9.49 3.94
N LEU A 99 3.62 9.76 2.67
CA LEU A 99 2.38 9.28 2.06
C LEU A 99 2.53 7.84 1.56
N THR A 100 1.56 7.01 1.88
CA THR A 100 1.50 5.60 1.45
C THR A 100 0.15 5.31 0.82
N LEU A 101 0.15 4.77 -0.40
CA LEU A 101 -1.05 4.27 -1.05
C LEU A 101 -1.65 3.10 -0.23
N GLY A 102 -2.94 3.12 0.01
CA GLY A 102 -3.62 2.17 0.88
C GLY A 102 -3.31 2.40 2.35
N ASP A 103 -2.76 1.41 3.03
CA ASP A 103 -2.41 1.42 4.45
C ASP A 103 -0.89 1.21 4.66
N PRO A 104 -0.22 1.97 5.54
CA PRO A 104 1.22 1.85 5.78
C PRO A 104 1.66 0.52 6.40
N CYS A 105 0.75 -0.21 7.05
CA CYS A 105 1.06 -1.47 7.72
C CYS A 105 0.86 -2.70 6.82
N VAL A 106 0.34 -2.52 5.58
CA VAL A 106 0.05 -3.63 4.66
C VAL A 106 0.96 -3.56 3.44
N TYR A 107 1.98 -4.41 3.38
CA TYR A 107 2.93 -4.53 2.27
C TYR A 107 3.51 -3.21 1.77
N SER A 108 3.76 -2.27 2.69
CA SER A 108 4.34 -0.97 2.42
C SER A 108 5.84 -0.93 2.75
N THR A 109 6.60 -0.24 1.91
CA THR A 109 8.03 0.03 2.15
C THR A 109 8.25 1.06 3.27
N TYR A 110 7.23 1.84 3.63
CA TYR A 110 7.31 2.82 4.71
C TYR A 110 7.80 2.22 6.04
N MET A 111 7.34 0.99 6.39
CA MET A 111 7.68 0.40 7.68
C MET A 111 9.17 0.14 7.85
N TYR A 112 9.94 -0.08 6.79
CA TYR A 112 11.40 -0.17 6.85
C TYR A 112 12.04 1.17 7.25
N LEU A 113 11.52 2.28 6.75
CA LEU A 113 11.94 3.63 7.14
C LEU A 113 11.50 3.96 8.57
N HIS A 114 10.24 3.64 8.91
CA HIS A 114 9.65 3.86 10.23
C HIS A 114 10.53 3.26 11.35
N GLU A 115 10.90 1.98 11.21
CA GLU A 115 11.69 1.27 12.22
C GLU A 115 13.09 1.89 12.40
N ARG A 116 13.74 2.31 11.30
CA ARG A 116 15.05 2.96 11.35
C ARG A 116 15.00 4.32 12.04
N VAL A 117 14.01 5.14 11.70
CA VAL A 117 13.83 6.45 12.35
C VAL A 117 13.48 6.29 13.82
N ARG A 118 12.62 5.33 14.16
CA ARG A 118 12.26 4.99 15.54
C ARG A 118 13.47 4.52 16.36
N SER A 119 14.30 3.66 15.81
CA SER A 119 15.51 3.13 16.49
C SER A 119 16.53 4.22 16.79
N ARG A 120 16.51 5.33 16.05
CA ARG A 120 17.33 6.53 16.28
C ARG A 120 16.81 7.45 17.39
N GLY A 121 15.64 7.11 18.00
CA GLY A 121 15.03 7.82 19.12
C GLY A 121 14.08 8.97 18.72
N TYR A 122 13.72 9.09 17.45
CA TYR A 122 12.74 10.08 17.01
C TYR A 122 11.30 9.61 17.25
N ALA A 123 10.40 10.58 17.42
CA ALA A 123 8.98 10.32 17.48
C ALA A 123 8.44 9.88 16.11
N VAL A 124 7.75 8.76 16.07
CA VAL A 124 7.12 8.21 14.86
C VAL A 124 5.68 7.80 15.17
N GLU A 125 4.79 7.96 14.20
CA GLU A 125 3.41 7.49 14.33
C GLU A 125 2.86 7.05 12.97
N VAL A 126 1.92 6.09 12.99
CA VAL A 126 1.21 5.62 11.81
C VAL A 126 -0.23 6.10 11.87
N VAL A 127 -0.72 6.64 10.75
CA VAL A 127 -2.13 6.94 10.51
C VAL A 127 -2.64 5.91 9.51
N PRO A 128 -3.55 5.01 9.89
CA PRO A 128 -4.06 3.99 9.00
C PRO A 128 -4.85 4.60 7.84
N GLY A 129 -4.80 3.90 6.70
CA GLY A 129 -5.62 4.16 5.54
C GLY A 129 -6.51 2.96 5.21
N ILE A 130 -7.42 3.12 4.25
CA ILE A 130 -8.23 2.00 3.76
C ILE A 130 -7.37 1.12 2.84
N PRO A 131 -7.15 -0.17 3.17
CA PRO A 131 -6.44 -1.08 2.29
C PRO A 131 -7.22 -1.34 0.99
N SER A 132 -6.51 -1.53 -0.12
CA SER A 132 -7.12 -1.74 -1.44
C SER A 132 -8.08 -2.94 -1.49
N PHE A 133 -7.83 -3.99 -0.73
CA PHE A 133 -8.71 -5.17 -0.70
C PHE A 133 -10.06 -4.89 -0.02
N CYS A 134 -10.11 -3.99 0.97
CA CYS A 134 -11.39 -3.56 1.56
C CYS A 134 -12.20 -2.75 0.55
N ALA A 135 -11.56 -1.85 -0.19
CA ALA A 135 -12.23 -1.09 -1.23
C ALA A 135 -12.70 -1.98 -2.39
N ALA A 136 -11.87 -2.94 -2.83
CA ALA A 136 -12.22 -3.89 -3.87
C ALA A 136 -13.43 -4.76 -3.48
N ALA A 137 -13.49 -5.23 -2.24
CA ALA A 137 -14.65 -5.97 -1.74
C ALA A 137 -15.93 -5.12 -1.76
N ALA A 138 -15.83 -3.84 -1.36
CA ALA A 138 -16.94 -2.89 -1.46
C ALA A 138 -17.38 -2.65 -2.91
N ARG A 139 -16.43 -2.50 -3.85
CA ARG A 139 -16.73 -2.34 -5.28
C ARG A 139 -17.43 -3.57 -5.88
N LEU A 140 -17.07 -4.75 -5.43
CA LEU A 140 -17.68 -6.02 -5.82
C LEU A 140 -18.98 -6.32 -5.04
N ASN A 141 -19.32 -5.47 -4.06
CA ASN A 141 -20.47 -5.65 -3.17
C ASN A 141 -20.48 -7.04 -2.49
N GLN A 142 -19.31 -7.49 -2.03
CA GLN A 142 -19.15 -8.78 -1.35
C GLN A 142 -18.31 -8.65 -0.08
N SER A 143 -18.54 -9.55 0.88
CA SER A 143 -17.68 -9.67 2.05
C SER A 143 -16.37 -10.37 1.72
N LEU A 144 -15.28 -10.01 2.38
CA LEU A 144 -14.02 -10.77 2.34
C LEU A 144 -14.12 -12.08 3.13
N CYS A 145 -14.76 -12.03 4.28
CA CYS A 145 -15.02 -13.18 5.15
C CYS A 145 -16.26 -12.91 6.00
N GLN A 146 -16.92 -13.98 6.49
CA GLN A 146 -18.08 -13.90 7.36
C GLN A 146 -17.90 -14.83 8.57
N GLY A 147 -18.43 -14.41 9.72
CA GLY A 147 -18.38 -15.21 10.94
C GLY A 147 -16.95 -15.64 11.32
N SER A 148 -16.68 -16.93 11.30
CA SER A 148 -15.37 -17.52 11.63
C SER A 148 -14.53 -17.90 10.40
N GLU A 149 -14.93 -17.48 9.20
CA GLU A 149 -14.17 -17.78 7.98
C GLU A 149 -12.77 -17.15 8.04
N PRO A 150 -11.71 -17.92 7.78
CA PRO A 150 -10.37 -17.36 7.72
C PRO A 150 -10.16 -16.52 6.45
N LEU A 151 -9.33 -15.48 6.58
CA LEU A 151 -8.91 -14.62 5.48
C LEU A 151 -7.39 -14.64 5.33
N LEU A 152 -6.92 -15.03 4.16
CA LEU A 152 -5.51 -15.04 3.80
C LEU A 152 -5.21 -13.94 2.79
N ILE A 153 -4.26 -13.06 3.12
CA ILE A 153 -3.81 -11.96 2.24
C ILE A 153 -2.40 -12.25 1.77
N LEU A 154 -2.20 -12.36 0.45
CA LEU A 154 -0.96 -12.78 -0.17
C LEU A 154 -0.49 -11.80 -1.26
N PRO A 155 0.83 -11.55 -1.38
CA PRO A 155 1.40 -10.92 -2.56
C PRO A 155 1.54 -11.96 -3.67
N ALA A 156 0.75 -11.85 -4.74
CA ALA A 156 0.76 -12.79 -5.86
C ALA A 156 2.09 -12.80 -6.65
N SER A 157 2.90 -11.73 -6.53
CA SER A 157 4.19 -11.59 -7.21
C SER A 157 5.34 -12.46 -6.65
N HIS A 158 5.12 -13.24 -5.58
CA HIS A 158 6.19 -13.92 -4.85
C HIS A 158 6.10 -15.45 -4.87
N ASN A 159 5.53 -16.06 -5.91
CA ASN A 159 5.46 -17.53 -6.10
C ASN A 159 5.10 -18.30 -4.80
N ARG A 160 4.09 -17.82 -4.06
CA ARG A 160 3.55 -18.47 -2.87
C ARG A 160 2.28 -19.26 -3.19
N LEU A 161 2.27 -19.90 -4.36
CA LEU A 161 1.12 -20.65 -4.87
C LEU A 161 0.76 -21.85 -3.96
N GLU A 162 1.72 -22.37 -3.19
CA GLU A 162 1.49 -23.39 -2.17
C GLU A 162 0.50 -22.93 -1.07
N LEU A 163 0.40 -21.62 -0.83
CA LEU A 163 -0.54 -21.07 0.13
C LEU A 163 -1.99 -21.02 -0.39
N LEU A 164 -2.19 -21.26 -1.69
CA LEU A 164 -3.54 -21.43 -2.24
C LEU A 164 -4.24 -22.69 -1.72
N ASP A 165 -3.49 -23.68 -1.22
CA ASP A 165 -4.04 -24.90 -0.62
C ASP A 165 -4.66 -24.69 0.78
N VAL A 166 -4.38 -23.55 1.40
CA VAL A 166 -4.95 -23.23 2.72
C VAL A 166 -6.45 -22.99 2.57
N PRO A 167 -7.30 -23.70 3.35
CA PRO A 167 -8.75 -23.48 3.33
C PRO A 167 -9.10 -22.13 3.97
N ALA A 168 -9.25 -21.11 3.14
CA ALA A 168 -9.51 -19.74 3.55
C ALA A 168 -10.02 -18.92 2.35
N ASN A 169 -10.79 -17.88 2.60
CA ASN A 169 -10.96 -16.82 1.61
C ASN A 169 -9.60 -16.16 1.34
N LYS A 170 -9.28 -15.84 0.10
CA LYS A 170 -7.96 -15.35 -0.29
C LYS A 170 -8.06 -13.99 -0.97
N VAL A 171 -7.13 -13.13 -0.62
CA VAL A 171 -6.86 -11.87 -1.32
C VAL A 171 -5.45 -11.96 -1.92
N LEU A 172 -5.37 -11.90 -3.24
CA LEU A 172 -4.11 -11.95 -3.97
C LEU A 172 -3.80 -10.54 -4.50
N MET A 173 -2.76 -9.92 -3.95
CA MET A 173 -2.38 -8.55 -4.27
C MET A 173 -1.15 -8.51 -5.18
N LYS A 174 -1.00 -7.42 -5.95
CA LYS A 174 0.20 -7.15 -6.76
C LYS A 174 0.47 -8.25 -7.81
N ALA A 175 -0.59 -8.81 -8.40
CA ALA A 175 -0.46 -9.83 -9.44
C ALA A 175 0.23 -9.29 -10.71
N GLY A 176 -0.05 -8.03 -11.09
CA GLY A 176 0.64 -7.36 -12.18
C GLY A 176 0.69 -8.19 -13.46
N SER A 177 1.87 -8.31 -14.06
CA SER A 177 2.08 -9.10 -15.29
C SER A 177 1.82 -10.60 -15.13
N ALA A 178 1.78 -11.13 -13.90
CA ALA A 178 1.51 -12.55 -13.63
C ALA A 178 0.01 -12.87 -13.54
N ILE A 179 -0.89 -11.91 -13.83
CA ILE A 179 -2.33 -12.08 -13.65
C ILE A 179 -2.92 -13.21 -14.51
N LEU A 180 -2.43 -13.37 -15.74
CA LEU A 180 -2.90 -14.43 -16.63
C LEU A 180 -2.40 -15.82 -16.19
N GLU A 181 -1.17 -15.92 -15.68
CA GLU A 181 -0.64 -17.13 -15.06
C GLU A 181 -1.45 -17.50 -13.81
N LEU A 182 -1.78 -16.49 -12.97
CA LEU A 182 -2.65 -16.68 -11.82
C LEU A 182 -4.06 -17.17 -12.25
N LYS A 183 -4.63 -16.60 -13.29
CA LYS A 183 -5.93 -17.03 -13.84
C LYS A 183 -5.88 -18.50 -14.25
N GLN A 184 -4.83 -18.90 -14.98
CA GLN A 184 -4.63 -20.30 -15.39
C GLN A 184 -4.48 -21.21 -14.15
N THR A 185 -3.68 -20.84 -13.17
CA THR A 185 -3.52 -21.58 -11.92
C THR A 185 -4.84 -21.80 -11.21
N LEU A 186 -5.67 -20.76 -11.07
CA LEU A 186 -6.99 -20.87 -10.45
C LEU A 186 -7.95 -21.74 -11.27
N GLN A 187 -7.82 -21.75 -12.60
CA GLN A 187 -8.59 -22.63 -13.48
C GLN A 187 -8.22 -24.10 -13.29
N GLU A 188 -6.93 -24.41 -13.26
CA GLU A 188 -6.39 -25.77 -13.03
C GLU A 188 -6.81 -26.32 -11.66
N ARG A 189 -6.99 -25.44 -10.68
CA ARG A 189 -7.46 -25.77 -9.33
C ARG A 189 -8.99 -25.82 -9.17
N GLY A 190 -9.74 -25.44 -10.19
CA GLY A 190 -11.20 -25.36 -10.14
C GLY A 190 -11.73 -24.20 -9.26
N GLU A 191 -10.88 -23.21 -8.95
CA GLU A 191 -11.21 -22.06 -8.10
C GLU A 191 -11.60 -20.80 -8.91
N LEU A 192 -11.46 -20.82 -10.25
CA LEU A 192 -11.69 -19.64 -11.10
C LEU A 192 -13.13 -19.10 -11.04
N GLU A 193 -14.13 -19.97 -10.90
CA GLU A 193 -15.54 -19.56 -10.79
C GLU A 193 -15.85 -18.83 -9.46
N LYS A 194 -14.99 -19.00 -8.45
CA LYS A 194 -15.08 -18.33 -7.16
C LYS A 194 -14.23 -17.06 -7.09
N ALA A 195 -13.51 -16.74 -8.16
CA ALA A 195 -12.58 -15.63 -8.22
C ALA A 195 -13.22 -14.40 -8.85
N SER A 196 -13.02 -13.26 -8.22
CA SER A 196 -13.34 -11.92 -8.71
C SER A 196 -12.10 -11.04 -8.71
N MET A 197 -12.08 -9.98 -9.51
CA MET A 197 -10.93 -9.11 -9.63
C MET A 197 -11.33 -7.65 -9.73
N VAL A 198 -10.52 -6.76 -9.16
CA VAL A 198 -10.59 -5.32 -9.38
C VAL A 198 -9.19 -4.82 -9.74
N GLU A 199 -9.10 -4.04 -10.79
CA GLU A 199 -7.90 -3.32 -11.18
C GLU A 199 -8.10 -1.82 -11.00
N ASN A 200 -7.05 -1.13 -10.51
CA ASN A 200 -7.06 0.32 -10.25
C ASN A 200 -8.28 0.74 -9.40
N CYS A 201 -8.57 -0.04 -8.34
CA CYS A 201 -9.75 0.14 -7.51
C CYS A 201 -9.88 1.59 -7.03
N THR A 202 -11.06 2.19 -7.27
CA THR A 202 -11.41 3.58 -6.96
C THR A 202 -10.61 4.66 -7.71
N MET A 203 -9.86 4.29 -8.74
CA MET A 203 -9.16 5.23 -9.63
C MET A 203 -9.96 5.46 -10.91
N GLU A 204 -9.62 6.51 -11.68
CA GLU A 204 -10.31 6.89 -12.91
C GLU A 204 -10.41 5.75 -13.96
N ASN A 205 -9.39 4.89 -14.01
CA ASN A 205 -9.32 3.76 -14.94
C ASN A 205 -9.61 2.41 -14.25
N GLU A 206 -10.51 2.41 -13.28
CA GLU A 206 -10.97 1.21 -12.59
C GLU A 206 -11.59 0.20 -13.55
N ARG A 207 -11.20 -1.06 -13.43
CA ARG A 207 -11.88 -2.19 -14.09
C ARG A 207 -12.32 -3.21 -13.05
N VAL A 208 -13.59 -3.62 -13.11
CA VAL A 208 -14.19 -4.57 -12.17
C VAL A 208 -14.62 -5.83 -12.91
N TYR A 209 -14.15 -6.96 -12.46
CA TYR A 209 -14.48 -8.29 -12.98
C TYR A 209 -15.15 -9.10 -11.86
N PRO A 210 -16.50 -9.12 -11.79
CA PRO A 210 -17.24 -9.95 -10.84
C PRO A 210 -16.89 -11.43 -10.99
N HIS A 211 -16.52 -11.83 -12.20
CA HIS A 211 -16.00 -13.16 -12.52
C HIS A 211 -14.66 -13.00 -13.21
N MET A 212 -13.58 -13.47 -12.57
CA MET A 212 -12.22 -13.35 -13.11
C MET A 212 -12.05 -14.12 -14.44
N LYS A 213 -12.91 -15.08 -14.73
CA LYS A 213 -12.90 -15.78 -16.03
C LYS A 213 -13.06 -14.84 -17.23
N ASP A 214 -13.74 -13.71 -17.04
CA ASP A 214 -14.01 -12.70 -18.09
C ASP A 214 -12.77 -11.81 -18.38
N LEU A 215 -11.68 -11.97 -17.65
CA LEU A 215 -10.42 -11.28 -17.91
C LEU A 215 -9.74 -11.87 -19.16
N GLU A 216 -9.56 -11.08 -20.21
CA GLU A 216 -8.90 -11.49 -21.45
C GLU A 216 -7.49 -10.93 -21.58
N ASP A 217 -7.29 -9.68 -21.14
CA ASP A 217 -6.05 -8.93 -21.29
C ASP A 217 -5.18 -8.93 -20.02
N PRO A 218 -3.85 -8.75 -20.17
CA PRO A 218 -2.98 -8.50 -19.03
C PRO A 218 -3.44 -7.27 -18.23
N SER A 219 -3.24 -7.29 -16.94
CA SER A 219 -3.57 -6.18 -16.06
C SER A 219 -2.32 -5.51 -15.49
N GLY A 220 -2.51 -4.29 -14.96
CA GLY A 220 -1.44 -3.51 -14.36
C GLY A 220 -1.08 -3.95 -12.94
N TYR A 221 -0.13 -3.22 -12.35
CA TYR A 221 0.40 -3.49 -11.01
C TYR A 221 -0.68 -3.44 -9.91
N PHE A 222 -1.69 -2.58 -10.07
CA PHE A 222 -2.75 -2.39 -9.07
C PHE A 222 -3.92 -3.38 -9.24
N SER A 223 -3.60 -4.62 -9.56
CA SER A 223 -4.57 -5.70 -9.69
C SER A 223 -4.72 -6.46 -8.37
N LEU A 224 -5.96 -6.74 -8.01
CA LEU A 224 -6.33 -7.45 -6.80
C LEU A 224 -7.37 -8.51 -7.13
N VAL A 225 -7.10 -9.75 -6.75
CA VAL A 225 -8.00 -10.89 -6.92
C VAL A 225 -8.51 -11.35 -5.56
N ILE A 226 -9.82 -11.60 -5.48
CA ILE A 226 -10.47 -12.18 -4.31
C ILE A 226 -10.98 -13.56 -4.74
N VAL A 227 -10.57 -14.59 -4.01
CA VAL A 227 -11.04 -15.98 -4.20
C VAL A 227 -11.79 -16.38 -2.97
N LYS A 228 -13.06 -16.76 -3.14
CA LYS A 228 -13.90 -17.26 -2.04
C LYS A 228 -13.66 -18.76 -1.84
N GLU A 229 -13.75 -19.21 -0.58
CA GLU A 229 -13.67 -20.63 -0.25
C GLU A 229 -14.89 -21.43 -0.75
#